data_3e9802a531105a691178fac0226a98fb
#
_entry.id   3e9802a531105a691178fac0226a98fb
#
_cell.length_a   1.000
_cell.length_b   1.000
_cell.length_c   1.000
_cell.angle_alpha   90.00
_cell.angle_beta   90.00
_cell.angle_gamma   90.00
#
_symmetry.space_group_name_H-M   'P 1'
#
loop_
_entity.id
_entity.type
_entity.pdbx_description
1 polymer ?
#
loop_
_entity_poly.entity_id
_entity_poly.type
_entity_poly.pdbx_seq_one_letter_code
_entity_poly.pdbx_strand_id
1 'polypeptide(L)'
;MGNPNGLSSAIMASTVNIEPQTLAQKRGLSYANTIKLLFDEILNTKQPADRVLANYFREHKKHGSKDRKVIRESLFSLFRWWGWFKATGDHQQAPQFFAMLSASALIEAHPWQDIAQAWHELAQSPVDYQQLQSLSVNSLTDKLALVRQQFPEVSFELTDLLPEWFWQVCPIAPELRPNLIEAMSSRPPIWGRAQGIDSQSAVKQLQALKIDASLSPYFADAINLGTKSMNLNEISLYKEGKIEIQDLASQVIGQICAPEPWQHWWDACSGAGGKTLQLRSLMQTAATKQNPLVGSIISSDIRAHALEELSKRAQRARFDGINIARWRSDALPVDANHFDGVLVDAPCSCTGTWRRNPDMRWLDSLDAVTDKAALQLDILSRSSKAVKQGGSLVYATCSLSPVENEQVVCAFLQQHPEFSLVPIRHPFTGEQTEMLTVWPFEANTDGMFVARMQRKQ
;
A
#
# COMPACT_ATOMS: atom_id res chain seq x y z
N MET A 1 -28.24 -19.43 23.16
CA MET A 1 -27.56 -18.62 24.17
C MET A 1 -26.21 -19.27 24.45
N GLY A 2 -25.20 -18.93 23.71
CA GLY A 2 -23.85 -19.44 23.81
C GLY A 2 -22.98 -18.40 24.51
N ASN A 3 -22.29 -18.84 25.54
CA ASN A 3 -21.51 -18.07 26.49
C ASN A 3 -20.29 -17.43 25.80
N PRO A 4 -20.06 -16.10 25.79
CA PRO A 4 -18.96 -15.44 25.12
C PRO A 4 -17.61 -15.46 25.88
N ASN A 5 -17.51 -16.21 27.00
CA ASN A 5 -16.34 -16.20 27.89
C ASN A 5 -15.33 -17.37 27.65
N GLY A 6 -15.43 -18.10 26.54
CA GLY A 6 -14.61 -19.29 26.28
C GLY A 6 -13.23 -19.04 25.62
N LEU A 7 -12.95 -17.84 25.12
CA LEU A 7 -11.69 -17.55 24.37
C LEU A 7 -10.54 -16.96 25.19
N SER A 8 -10.82 -16.62 26.46
CA SER A 8 -9.80 -15.95 27.30
C SER A 8 -8.87 -16.90 28.09
N SER A 9 -9.14 -18.19 28.14
CA SER A 9 -8.38 -19.12 29.02
C SER A 9 -7.41 -20.07 28.29
N ALA A 10 -7.44 -20.14 26.96
CA ALA A 10 -6.58 -21.07 26.20
C ALA A 10 -5.20 -20.50 25.80
N ILE A 11 -4.95 -19.19 26.01
CA ILE A 11 -3.69 -18.52 25.58
C ILE A 11 -2.66 -18.44 26.74
N MET A 12 -2.99 -18.92 27.92
CA MET A 12 -2.13 -18.84 29.12
C MET A 12 -1.15 -20.01 29.30
N ALA A 13 -0.94 -20.89 28.33
CA ALA A 13 -0.26 -22.18 28.55
C ALA A 13 1.23 -22.22 28.19
N SER A 14 1.98 -21.12 28.26
CA SER A 14 3.46 -21.16 28.36
C SER A 14 4.04 -19.80 28.80
N THR A 15 3.53 -19.23 29.87
CA THR A 15 4.19 -18.08 30.50
C THR A 15 5.31 -18.60 31.42
N VAL A 16 6.53 -18.42 30.98
CA VAL A 16 7.64 -18.22 31.91
C VAL A 16 7.18 -17.12 32.86
N ASN A 17 7.17 -17.35 34.18
CA ASN A 17 6.72 -16.36 35.16
C ASN A 17 7.74 -15.20 35.22
N ILE A 18 7.65 -14.29 34.24
CA ILE A 18 8.47 -13.08 34.20
C ILE A 18 7.70 -12.02 34.98
N GLU A 19 8.11 -11.80 36.24
CA GLU A 19 7.57 -10.72 37.05
C GLU A 19 8.25 -9.38 36.68
N PRO A 20 7.53 -8.43 36.11
CA PRO A 20 8.09 -7.14 35.76
C PRO A 20 8.41 -6.33 37.04
N GLN A 21 9.67 -5.92 37.18
CA GLN A 21 10.20 -5.23 38.37
C GLN A 21 10.04 -3.72 38.28
N THR A 22 10.08 -3.15 37.07
CA THR A 22 10.02 -1.70 36.82
C THR A 22 8.71 -1.29 36.18
N LEU A 23 8.38 0.02 36.24
CA LEU A 23 7.22 0.58 35.54
C LEU A 23 7.34 0.40 34.02
N ALA A 24 8.54 0.57 33.46
CA ALA A 24 8.81 0.36 32.04
C ALA A 24 8.56 -1.09 31.64
N GLN A 25 9.02 -2.06 32.44
CA GLN A 25 8.76 -3.49 32.20
C GLN A 25 7.27 -3.84 32.29
N LYS A 26 6.52 -3.26 33.26
CA LYS A 26 5.06 -3.45 33.36
C LYS A 26 4.33 -2.94 32.12
N ARG A 27 4.71 -1.76 31.63
CA ARG A 27 4.16 -1.18 30.39
C ARG A 27 4.61 -1.99 29.16
N GLY A 28 5.88 -2.35 29.06
CA GLY A 28 6.44 -3.17 27.99
C GLY A 28 5.74 -4.53 27.87
N LEU A 29 5.48 -5.21 28.99
CA LEU A 29 4.74 -6.45 29.05
C LEU A 29 3.28 -6.26 28.55
N SER A 30 2.60 -5.20 28.99
CA SER A 30 1.25 -4.90 28.55
C SER A 30 1.15 -4.65 27.04
N TYR A 31 2.09 -3.89 26.47
CA TYR A 31 2.16 -3.67 25.03
C TYR A 31 2.48 -4.95 24.26
N ALA A 32 3.48 -5.72 24.73
CA ALA A 32 3.87 -6.97 24.07
C ALA A 32 2.73 -7.98 24.03
N ASN A 33 1.96 -8.13 25.12
CA ASN A 33 0.78 -9.00 25.15
C ASN A 33 -0.27 -8.56 24.14
N THR A 34 -0.49 -7.26 24.00
CA THR A 34 -1.45 -6.73 23.00
C THR A 34 -0.93 -6.94 21.58
N ILE A 35 0.34 -6.64 21.32
CA ILE A 35 0.98 -6.83 20.02
C ILE A 35 0.95 -8.30 19.62
N LYS A 36 1.28 -9.21 20.55
CA LYS A 36 1.24 -10.66 20.30
C LYS A 36 -0.16 -11.13 19.94
N LEU A 37 -1.17 -10.73 20.71
CA LEU A 37 -2.56 -11.06 20.42
C LEU A 37 -2.95 -10.66 19.00
N LEU A 38 -2.65 -9.41 18.61
CA LEU A 38 -2.97 -8.90 17.30
C LEU A 38 -2.16 -9.57 16.18
N PHE A 39 -0.88 -9.83 16.43
CA PHE A 39 0.00 -10.52 15.49
C PHE A 39 -0.49 -11.94 15.20
N ASP A 40 -0.81 -12.71 16.24
CA ASP A 40 -1.35 -14.06 16.12
C ASP A 40 -2.73 -14.06 15.42
N GLU A 41 -3.61 -13.11 15.76
CA GLU A 41 -4.91 -12.96 15.10
C GLU A 41 -4.75 -12.70 13.60
N ILE A 42 -3.85 -11.79 13.22
CA ILE A 42 -3.61 -11.44 11.80
C ILE A 42 -3.08 -12.65 11.04
N LEU A 43 -2.08 -13.36 11.58
CA LEU A 43 -1.52 -14.55 10.93
C LEU A 43 -2.55 -15.70 10.78
N ASN A 44 -3.38 -15.91 11.80
CA ASN A 44 -4.37 -16.98 11.82
C ASN A 44 -5.59 -16.68 10.92
N THR A 45 -6.08 -15.44 10.97
CA THR A 45 -7.28 -15.05 10.21
C THR A 45 -6.97 -14.58 8.79
N LYS A 46 -5.70 -14.29 8.50
CA LYS A 46 -5.23 -13.69 7.25
C LYS A 46 -5.94 -12.37 6.90
N GLN A 47 -6.46 -11.67 7.90
CA GLN A 47 -7.04 -10.35 7.71
C GLN A 47 -5.95 -9.28 7.73
N PRO A 48 -6.07 -8.22 6.90
CA PRO A 48 -5.12 -7.11 6.91
C PRO A 48 -4.97 -6.46 8.29
N ALA A 49 -3.73 -6.17 8.67
CA ALA A 49 -3.39 -5.62 9.97
C ALA A 49 -4.14 -4.32 10.31
N ASP A 50 -4.33 -3.44 9.35
CA ASP A 50 -5.11 -2.20 9.54
C ASP A 50 -6.55 -2.46 9.97
N ARG A 51 -7.19 -3.48 9.41
CA ARG A 51 -8.56 -3.86 9.75
C ARG A 51 -8.66 -4.43 11.15
N VAL A 52 -7.75 -5.34 11.50
CA VAL A 52 -7.70 -5.97 12.83
C VAL A 52 -7.43 -4.90 13.90
N LEU A 53 -6.45 -4.02 13.68
CA LEU A 53 -6.15 -2.89 14.56
C LEU A 53 -7.33 -1.93 14.74
N ALA A 54 -8.02 -1.57 13.66
CA ALA A 54 -9.17 -0.67 13.71
C ALA A 54 -10.31 -1.26 14.54
N ASN A 55 -10.58 -2.56 14.37
CA ASN A 55 -11.58 -3.28 15.16
C ASN A 55 -11.18 -3.34 16.63
N TYR A 56 -9.94 -3.77 16.91
CA TYR A 56 -9.42 -3.86 18.27
C TYR A 56 -9.52 -2.53 19.02
N PHE A 57 -9.06 -1.42 18.44
CA PHE A 57 -9.11 -0.11 19.09
C PHE A 57 -10.52 0.49 19.23
N ARG A 58 -11.49 0.02 18.44
CA ARG A 58 -12.90 0.39 18.58
C ARG A 58 -13.50 -0.27 19.83
N GLU A 59 -13.13 -1.51 20.10
CA GLU A 59 -13.61 -2.29 21.23
C GLU A 59 -12.86 -1.97 22.52
N HIS A 60 -11.54 -1.70 22.43
CA HIS A 60 -10.66 -1.47 23.57
C HIS A 60 -10.29 0.01 23.73
N LYS A 61 -11.24 0.81 24.19
CA LYS A 61 -11.09 2.28 24.37
C LYS A 61 -10.10 2.71 25.46
N LYS A 62 -9.59 1.77 26.26
CA LYS A 62 -8.61 2.02 27.35
C LYS A 62 -7.26 2.54 26.84
N HIS A 63 -6.90 2.29 25.59
CA HIS A 63 -5.64 2.71 25.02
C HIS A 63 -5.70 4.19 24.57
N GLY A 64 -4.86 5.03 25.18
CA GLY A 64 -4.66 6.42 24.75
C GLY A 64 -3.95 6.52 23.40
N SER A 65 -3.84 7.74 22.87
CA SER A 65 -3.20 7.99 21.57
C SER A 65 -1.74 7.51 21.52
N LYS A 66 -0.99 7.70 22.61
CA LYS A 66 0.41 7.24 22.75
C LYS A 66 0.50 5.72 22.73
N ASP A 67 -0.36 5.03 23.49
CA ASP A 67 -0.39 3.56 23.56
C ASP A 67 -0.73 2.97 22.18
N ARG A 68 -1.76 3.52 21.53
CA ARG A 68 -2.15 3.10 20.18
C ARG A 68 -1.01 3.26 19.16
N LYS A 69 -0.22 4.32 19.31
CA LYS A 69 0.96 4.56 18.46
C LYS A 69 2.01 3.49 18.68
N VAL A 70 2.38 3.20 19.95
CA VAL A 70 3.37 2.16 20.27
C VAL A 70 2.93 0.81 19.74
N ILE A 71 1.68 0.40 20.01
CA ILE A 71 1.15 -0.89 19.57
C ILE A 71 1.16 -1.00 18.04
N ARG A 72 0.61 0.02 17.33
CA ARG A 72 0.53 0.01 15.88
C ARG A 72 1.91 -0.03 15.23
N GLU A 73 2.81 0.89 15.59
CA GLU A 73 4.10 1.00 14.94
C GLU A 73 4.98 -0.22 15.24
N SER A 74 4.93 -0.78 16.46
CA SER A 74 5.66 -2.01 16.79
C SER A 74 5.11 -3.23 16.05
N LEU A 75 3.80 -3.33 15.87
CA LEU A 75 3.17 -4.41 15.10
C LEU A 75 3.59 -4.36 13.61
N PHE A 76 3.52 -3.19 12.98
CA PHE A 76 3.96 -3.03 11.59
C PHE A 76 5.47 -3.20 11.43
N SER A 77 6.26 -2.78 12.42
CA SER A 77 7.69 -3.04 12.47
C SER A 77 7.99 -4.54 12.52
N LEU A 78 7.29 -5.27 13.40
CA LEU A 78 7.43 -6.73 13.51
C LEU A 78 7.14 -7.42 12.16
N PHE A 79 6.07 -7.06 11.46
CA PHE A 79 5.77 -7.59 10.13
C PHE A 79 6.81 -7.21 9.09
N ARG A 80 7.34 -5.97 9.11
CA ARG A 80 8.36 -5.51 8.17
C ARG A 80 9.63 -6.34 8.25
N TRP A 81 10.04 -6.71 9.46
CA TRP A 81 11.26 -7.47 9.73
C TRP A 81 11.02 -8.95 10.00
N TRP A 82 9.78 -9.41 9.84
CA TRP A 82 9.39 -10.79 10.13
C TRP A 82 10.17 -11.83 9.33
N GLY A 83 10.64 -11.50 8.13
CA GLY A 83 11.50 -12.37 7.34
C GLY A 83 12.76 -12.81 8.08
N TRP A 84 13.36 -11.91 8.86
CA TRP A 84 14.48 -12.24 9.73
C TRP A 84 14.01 -12.89 11.03
N PHE A 85 13.00 -12.32 11.68
CA PHE A 85 12.58 -12.76 13.01
C PHE A 85 12.01 -14.18 13.04
N LYS A 86 11.31 -14.62 12.01
CA LYS A 86 10.78 -16.00 11.94
C LYS A 86 11.86 -17.07 12.00
N ALA A 87 13.11 -16.75 11.66
CA ALA A 87 14.25 -17.67 11.75
C ALA A 87 14.89 -17.72 13.14
N THR A 88 14.60 -16.75 14.03
CA THR A 88 15.25 -16.65 15.33
C THR A 88 14.66 -17.59 16.39
N GLY A 89 13.50 -18.18 16.13
CA GLY A 89 12.84 -19.12 17.04
C GLY A 89 11.31 -18.94 17.05
N ASP A 90 10.69 -19.67 17.98
CA ASP A 90 9.23 -19.66 18.11
C ASP A 90 8.74 -18.39 18.82
N HIS A 91 8.03 -17.55 18.07
CA HIS A 91 7.40 -16.32 18.59
C HIS A 91 6.31 -16.58 19.64
N GLN A 92 5.87 -17.83 19.82
CA GLN A 92 4.97 -18.20 20.91
C GLN A 92 5.69 -18.20 22.28
N GLN A 93 7.02 -18.34 22.28
CA GLN A 93 7.83 -18.23 23.48
C GLN A 93 8.03 -16.76 23.85
N ALA A 94 7.60 -16.38 25.08
CA ALA A 94 7.60 -15.00 25.53
C ALA A 94 8.99 -14.33 25.47
N PRO A 95 10.10 -14.94 25.96
CA PRO A 95 11.41 -14.33 25.86
C PRO A 95 11.84 -14.06 24.41
N GLN A 96 11.55 -14.99 23.50
CA GLN A 96 11.85 -14.85 22.08
C GLN A 96 11.06 -13.71 21.45
N PHE A 97 9.76 -13.62 21.75
CA PHE A 97 8.93 -12.54 21.25
C PHE A 97 9.38 -11.15 21.75
N PHE A 98 9.79 -11.05 23.03
CA PHE A 98 10.37 -9.80 23.56
C PHE A 98 11.69 -9.43 22.86
N ALA A 99 12.55 -10.40 22.56
CA ALA A 99 13.78 -10.15 21.81
C ALA A 99 13.50 -9.60 20.41
N MET A 100 12.50 -10.16 19.70
CA MET A 100 12.04 -9.67 18.40
C MET A 100 11.51 -8.24 18.49
N LEU A 101 10.69 -7.92 19.51
CA LEU A 101 10.13 -6.57 19.70
C LEU A 101 11.24 -5.55 20.02
N SER A 102 12.20 -5.90 20.87
CA SER A 102 13.34 -5.04 21.19
C SER A 102 14.19 -4.77 19.94
N ALA A 103 14.56 -5.82 19.20
CA ALA A 103 15.33 -5.68 17.97
C ALA A 103 14.59 -4.82 16.94
N SER A 104 13.28 -5.05 16.75
CA SER A 104 12.49 -4.27 15.81
C SER A 104 12.41 -2.77 16.18
N ALA A 105 12.33 -2.46 17.47
CA ALA A 105 12.32 -1.11 17.97
C ALA A 105 13.66 -0.39 17.75
N LEU A 106 14.77 -1.09 17.91
CA LEU A 106 16.13 -0.58 17.64
C LEU A 106 16.32 -0.33 16.13
N ILE A 107 15.98 -1.30 15.28
CA ILE A 107 16.08 -1.20 13.81
C ILE A 107 15.31 -0.01 13.25
N GLU A 108 14.12 0.27 13.79
CA GLU A 108 13.25 1.37 13.39
C GLU A 108 13.58 2.69 14.11
N ALA A 109 14.54 2.69 15.02
CA ALA A 109 14.89 3.83 15.87
C ALA A 109 13.66 4.44 16.56
N HIS A 110 12.79 3.60 17.11
CA HIS A 110 11.56 4.05 17.75
C HIS A 110 11.84 4.97 18.94
N PRO A 111 11.06 6.02 19.17
CA PRO A 111 11.34 7.01 20.24
C PRO A 111 11.08 6.49 21.66
N TRP A 112 10.44 5.34 21.84
CA TRP A 112 10.17 4.71 23.16
C TRP A 112 11.28 3.75 23.57
N GLN A 113 12.48 4.30 23.75
CA GLN A 113 13.68 3.54 24.08
C GLN A 113 13.57 2.81 25.43
N ASP A 114 12.85 3.40 26.39
CA ASP A 114 12.55 2.80 27.69
C ASP A 114 11.75 1.48 27.57
N ILE A 115 10.83 1.42 26.64
CA ILE A 115 10.06 0.22 26.35
C ILE A 115 10.89 -0.80 25.57
N ALA A 116 11.69 -0.36 24.61
CA ALA A 116 12.59 -1.24 23.85
C ALA A 116 13.61 -1.92 24.77
N GLN A 117 14.19 -1.18 25.72
CA GLN A 117 15.07 -1.72 26.75
C GLN A 117 14.32 -2.68 27.68
N ALA A 118 13.11 -2.33 28.11
CA ALA A 118 12.28 -3.22 28.94
C ALA A 118 12.00 -4.55 28.24
N TRP A 119 11.71 -4.55 26.93
CA TRP A 119 11.56 -5.80 26.16
C TRP A 119 12.86 -6.60 26.11
N HIS A 120 14.00 -5.92 25.95
CA HIS A 120 15.32 -6.57 25.97
C HIS A 120 15.60 -7.27 27.31
N GLU A 121 15.32 -6.59 28.43
CA GLU A 121 15.45 -7.13 29.78
C GLU A 121 14.49 -8.31 30.02
N LEU A 122 13.24 -8.21 29.59
CA LEU A 122 12.23 -9.28 29.65
C LEU A 122 12.60 -10.50 28.79
N ALA A 123 13.32 -10.26 27.69
CA ALA A 123 13.87 -11.33 26.85
C ALA A 123 15.01 -12.11 27.52
N GLN A 124 15.59 -11.56 28.57
CA GLN A 124 16.80 -12.12 29.22
C GLN A 124 17.95 -12.35 28.23
N SER A 125 18.08 -11.43 27.27
CA SER A 125 19.11 -11.52 26.24
C SER A 125 20.50 -11.45 26.84
N PRO A 126 21.45 -12.33 26.41
CA PRO A 126 22.82 -12.28 26.87
C PRO A 126 23.63 -11.12 26.27
N VAL A 127 23.09 -10.45 25.24
CA VAL A 127 23.73 -9.33 24.55
C VAL A 127 23.47 -8.03 25.32
N ASP A 128 24.47 -7.16 25.40
CA ASP A 128 24.32 -5.87 26.09
C ASP A 128 23.44 -4.91 25.24
N TYR A 129 22.35 -4.41 25.84
CA TYR A 129 21.45 -3.46 25.20
C TYR A 129 22.13 -2.17 24.77
N GLN A 130 23.04 -1.62 25.61
CA GLN A 130 23.77 -0.39 25.32
C GLN A 130 24.65 -0.55 24.07
N GLN A 131 25.26 -1.71 23.92
CA GLN A 131 26.04 -2.04 22.74
C GLN A 131 25.15 -2.06 21.47
N LEU A 132 24.00 -2.72 21.52
CA LEU A 132 23.05 -2.75 20.39
C LEU A 132 22.53 -1.35 20.05
N GLN A 133 22.17 -0.55 21.06
CA GLN A 133 21.65 0.81 20.89
C GLN A 133 22.68 1.75 20.26
N SER A 134 23.97 1.50 20.45
CA SER A 134 25.06 2.29 19.88
C SER A 134 25.31 2.04 18.39
N LEU A 135 24.74 0.97 17.83
CA LEU A 135 24.92 0.63 16.43
C LEU A 135 24.15 1.59 15.50
N SER A 136 24.75 1.85 14.35
CA SER A 136 24.06 2.54 13.28
C SER A 136 22.89 1.70 12.74
N VAL A 137 21.81 2.37 12.34
CA VAL A 137 20.66 1.76 11.69
C VAL A 137 20.24 2.57 10.43
N ASN A 138 21.19 3.30 9.86
CA ASN A 138 20.96 4.22 8.76
C ASN A 138 20.76 3.49 7.42
N SER A 139 21.41 2.35 7.25
CA SER A 139 21.32 1.51 6.06
C SER A 139 20.71 0.14 6.38
N LEU A 140 20.25 -0.56 5.35
CA LEU A 140 19.78 -1.94 5.50
C LEU A 140 20.89 -2.88 5.98
N THR A 141 22.13 -2.63 5.56
CA THR A 141 23.32 -3.38 6.02
C THR A 141 23.58 -3.14 7.50
N ASP A 142 23.44 -1.92 8.00
CA ASP A 142 23.57 -1.61 9.43
C ASP A 142 22.52 -2.34 10.26
N LYS A 143 21.29 -2.35 9.77
CA LYS A 143 20.17 -3.07 10.42
C LYS A 143 20.42 -4.58 10.48
N LEU A 144 20.95 -5.15 9.40
CA LEU A 144 21.34 -6.56 9.33
C LEU A 144 22.45 -6.86 10.34
N ALA A 145 23.44 -5.97 10.50
CA ALA A 145 24.50 -6.12 11.48
C ALA A 145 23.96 -6.13 12.92
N LEU A 146 23.00 -5.24 13.24
CA LEU A 146 22.32 -5.24 14.53
C LEU A 146 21.59 -6.56 14.80
N VAL A 147 20.83 -7.07 13.83
CA VAL A 147 20.08 -8.34 13.99
C VAL A 147 21.02 -9.52 14.18
N ARG A 148 22.11 -9.58 13.42
CA ARG A 148 23.16 -10.62 13.58
C ARG A 148 23.82 -10.56 14.96
N GLN A 149 24.01 -9.37 15.51
CA GLN A 149 24.56 -9.22 16.85
C GLN A 149 23.55 -9.62 17.94
N GLN A 150 22.27 -9.29 17.77
CA GLN A 150 21.19 -9.67 18.69
C GLN A 150 20.95 -11.19 18.70
N PHE A 151 21.09 -11.85 17.53
CA PHE A 151 20.81 -13.28 17.34
C PHE A 151 22.00 -13.98 16.65
N PRO A 152 23.12 -14.14 17.35
CA PRO A 152 24.38 -14.60 16.74
C PRO A 152 24.33 -16.05 16.21
N GLU A 153 23.41 -16.87 16.69
CA GLU A 153 23.24 -18.27 16.30
C GLU A 153 22.45 -18.43 14.97
N VAL A 154 21.94 -17.32 14.39
CA VAL A 154 21.09 -17.36 13.19
C VAL A 154 21.79 -16.69 12.01
N SER A 155 21.75 -17.34 10.86
CA SER A 155 22.20 -16.72 9.61
C SER A 155 21.05 -15.93 8.98
N PHE A 156 21.34 -14.71 8.56
CA PHE A 156 20.36 -13.80 7.93
C PHE A 156 20.87 -13.32 6.59
N GLU A 157 19.99 -13.35 5.60
CA GLU A 157 20.21 -12.77 4.29
C GLU A 157 19.21 -11.63 4.02
N LEU A 158 19.59 -10.69 3.14
CA LEU A 158 18.67 -9.60 2.77
C LEU A 158 17.41 -10.14 2.09
N THR A 159 17.55 -11.19 1.30
CA THR A 159 16.43 -11.82 0.58
C THR A 159 15.38 -12.44 1.48
N ASP A 160 15.69 -12.74 2.74
CA ASP A 160 14.75 -13.28 3.72
C ASP A 160 13.63 -12.29 4.07
N LEU A 161 13.83 -10.98 3.84
CA LEU A 161 12.84 -9.93 4.10
C LEU A 161 11.63 -9.98 3.15
N LEU A 162 11.70 -10.77 2.10
CA LEU A 162 10.58 -11.08 1.21
C LEU A 162 10.34 -12.60 1.20
N PRO A 163 9.10 -13.08 1.01
CA PRO A 163 8.83 -14.52 0.97
C PRO A 163 9.55 -15.18 -0.21
N GLU A 164 9.99 -16.41 -0.03
CA GLU A 164 10.71 -17.16 -1.07
C GLU A 164 9.90 -17.28 -2.37
N TRP A 165 8.60 -17.50 -2.27
CA TRP A 165 7.71 -17.60 -3.43
C TRP A 165 7.67 -16.31 -4.27
N PHE A 166 7.91 -15.14 -3.64
CA PHE A 166 7.91 -13.85 -4.34
C PHE A 166 8.97 -13.83 -5.45
N TRP A 167 10.15 -14.37 -5.20
CA TRP A 167 11.24 -14.41 -6.18
C TRP A 167 10.95 -15.31 -7.39
N GLN A 168 10.00 -16.24 -7.27
CA GLN A 168 9.55 -17.09 -8.36
C GLN A 168 8.63 -16.34 -9.34
N VAL A 169 7.87 -15.37 -8.86
CA VAL A 169 6.89 -14.60 -9.64
C VAL A 169 7.27 -13.17 -9.90
N CYS A 170 8.40 -12.71 -9.37
CA CYS A 170 8.96 -11.38 -9.61
C CYS A 170 10.43 -11.52 -10.08
N PRO A 171 10.66 -11.83 -11.36
CA PRO A 171 11.98 -12.10 -11.91
C PRO A 171 12.76 -10.79 -12.18
N ILE A 172 12.95 -9.99 -11.13
CA ILE A 172 13.81 -8.80 -11.20
C ILE A 172 15.27 -9.18 -11.36
N ALA A 173 16.02 -8.40 -12.14
CA ALA A 173 17.46 -8.58 -12.33
C ALA A 173 18.19 -8.64 -10.98
N PRO A 174 19.12 -9.59 -10.79
CA PRO A 174 19.78 -9.81 -9.49
C PRO A 174 20.44 -8.56 -8.92
N GLU A 175 20.99 -7.69 -9.75
CA GLU A 175 21.63 -6.44 -9.36
C GLU A 175 20.66 -5.38 -8.81
N LEU A 176 19.37 -5.47 -9.14
CA LEU A 176 18.32 -4.57 -8.64
C LEU A 176 17.61 -5.10 -7.39
N ARG A 177 17.83 -6.37 -7.03
CA ARG A 177 17.20 -6.97 -5.83
C ARG A 177 17.52 -6.21 -4.53
N PRO A 178 18.77 -5.78 -4.28
CA PRO A 178 19.06 -4.99 -3.08
C PRO A 178 18.23 -3.70 -3.00
N ASN A 179 18.09 -2.98 -4.11
CA ASN A 179 17.30 -1.74 -4.17
C ASN A 179 15.81 -2.00 -3.89
N LEU A 180 15.27 -3.09 -4.43
CA LEU A 180 13.89 -3.50 -4.17
C LEU A 180 13.67 -3.86 -2.69
N ILE A 181 14.58 -4.66 -2.11
CA ILE A 181 14.49 -5.08 -0.71
C ILE A 181 14.58 -3.86 0.21
N GLU A 182 15.51 -2.94 -0.06
CA GLU A 182 15.65 -1.70 0.71
C GLU A 182 14.37 -0.85 0.66
N ALA A 183 13.84 -0.63 -0.53
CA ALA A 183 12.59 0.11 -0.70
C ALA A 183 11.44 -0.57 0.05
N MET A 184 11.25 -1.88 -0.12
CA MET A 184 10.20 -2.66 0.54
C MET A 184 10.35 -2.69 2.06
N SER A 185 11.54 -2.52 2.59
CA SER A 185 11.86 -2.53 4.03
C SER A 185 11.88 -1.15 4.67
N SER A 186 11.59 -0.10 3.90
CA SER A 186 11.51 1.28 4.39
C SER A 186 10.07 1.76 4.48
N ARG A 187 9.82 2.80 5.32
CA ARG A 187 8.51 3.47 5.35
C ARG A 187 8.36 4.35 4.12
N PRO A 188 7.27 4.20 3.35
CA PRO A 188 7.02 5.08 2.22
C PRO A 188 6.64 6.49 2.71
N PRO A 189 6.93 7.54 1.94
CA PRO A 189 6.32 8.84 2.15
C PRO A 189 4.81 8.76 1.89
N ILE A 190 4.08 9.68 2.49
CA ILE A 190 2.67 9.88 2.17
C ILE A 190 2.62 10.81 0.96
N TRP A 191 2.12 10.31 -0.15
CA TRP A 191 1.88 11.12 -1.34
C TRP A 191 0.46 11.64 -1.37
N GLY A 192 0.30 12.89 -1.73
CA GLY A 192 -0.97 13.52 -2.00
C GLY A 192 -1.00 14.11 -3.41
N ARG A 193 -2.19 14.46 -3.84
CA ARG A 193 -2.43 15.14 -5.10
C ARG A 193 -3.32 16.36 -4.86
N ALA A 194 -2.85 17.51 -5.32
CA ALA A 194 -3.65 18.74 -5.32
C ALA A 194 -4.74 18.64 -6.40
N GLN A 195 -5.93 19.15 -6.08
CA GLN A 195 -7.04 19.21 -7.02
C GLN A 195 -7.88 20.47 -6.75
N GLY A 196 -8.14 21.26 -7.79
CA GLY A 196 -8.86 22.52 -7.65
C GLY A 196 -8.14 23.58 -6.81
N ILE A 197 -6.85 23.43 -6.63
CA ILE A 197 -5.95 24.40 -5.97
C ILE A 197 -4.57 24.33 -6.60
N ASP A 198 -3.87 25.45 -6.64
CA ASP A 198 -2.46 25.50 -7.01
C ASP A 198 -1.59 24.74 -5.99
N SER A 199 -0.71 23.86 -6.50
CA SER A 199 0.09 22.98 -5.66
C SER A 199 1.07 23.73 -4.75
N GLN A 200 1.65 24.86 -5.20
CA GLN A 200 2.52 25.67 -4.35
C GLN A 200 1.74 26.29 -3.19
N SER A 201 0.52 26.76 -3.45
CA SER A 201 -0.38 27.29 -2.42
C SER A 201 -0.78 26.20 -1.43
N ALA A 202 -1.05 24.97 -1.90
CA ALA A 202 -1.35 23.83 -1.04
C ALA A 202 -0.15 23.48 -0.15
N VAL A 203 1.06 23.41 -0.70
CA VAL A 203 2.29 23.12 0.06
C VAL A 203 2.52 24.18 1.14
N LYS A 204 2.39 25.46 0.84
CA LYS A 204 2.55 26.53 1.85
C LYS A 204 1.55 26.39 3.01
N GLN A 205 0.29 26.06 2.73
CA GLN A 205 -0.72 25.85 3.77
C GLN A 205 -0.41 24.62 4.63
N LEU A 206 0.08 23.54 4.03
CA LEU A 206 0.48 22.32 4.75
C LEU A 206 1.70 22.57 5.63
N GLN A 207 2.70 23.30 5.14
CA GLN A 207 3.89 23.68 5.90
C GLN A 207 3.53 24.57 7.11
N ALA A 208 2.55 25.47 6.98
CA ALA A 208 2.02 26.25 8.09
C ALA A 208 1.42 25.38 9.21
N LEU A 209 0.92 24.18 8.88
CA LEU A 209 0.48 23.16 9.83
C LEU A 209 1.62 22.25 10.34
N LYS A 210 2.89 22.60 10.05
CA LYS A 210 4.09 21.81 10.39
C LYS A 210 4.12 20.42 9.75
N ILE A 211 3.46 20.27 8.62
CA ILE A 211 3.56 19.07 7.77
C ILE A 211 4.78 19.29 6.86
N ASP A 212 5.63 18.27 6.75
CA ASP A 212 6.83 18.27 5.90
C ASP A 212 6.44 18.07 4.42
N ALA A 213 5.75 19.08 3.87
CA ALA A 213 5.21 19.05 2.53
C ALA A 213 6.17 19.68 1.52
N SER A 214 6.32 19.03 0.36
CA SER A 214 7.10 19.51 -0.77
C SER A 214 6.47 19.13 -2.10
N LEU A 215 6.76 19.91 -3.15
CA LEU A 215 6.32 19.56 -4.51
C LEU A 215 7.08 18.34 -5.03
N SER A 216 6.38 17.50 -5.79
CA SER A 216 7.02 16.43 -6.55
C SER A 216 7.77 17.02 -7.76
N PRO A 217 8.95 16.48 -8.12
CA PRO A 217 9.61 16.87 -9.37
C PRO A 217 8.99 16.22 -10.62
N TYR A 218 8.04 15.29 -10.45
CA TYR A 218 7.51 14.47 -11.54
C TYR A 218 6.16 14.94 -12.08
N PHE A 219 5.23 15.28 -11.19
CA PHE A 219 3.89 15.74 -11.58
C PHE A 219 3.56 17.06 -10.88
N ALA A 220 3.00 17.99 -11.62
CA ALA A 220 2.70 19.34 -11.14
C ALA A 220 1.68 19.38 -9.98
N ASP A 221 0.80 18.37 -9.91
CA ASP A 221 -0.23 18.24 -8.87
C ASP A 221 0.17 17.30 -7.73
N ALA A 222 1.32 16.61 -7.82
CA ALA A 222 1.78 15.69 -6.79
C ALA A 222 2.55 16.39 -5.67
N ILE A 223 2.22 16.03 -4.43
CA ILE A 223 2.81 16.60 -3.20
C ILE A 223 3.32 15.45 -2.33
N ASN A 224 4.58 15.54 -1.91
CA ASN A 224 5.15 14.69 -0.87
C ASN A 224 4.78 15.30 0.49
N LEU A 225 4.16 14.54 1.37
CA LEU A 225 3.71 14.96 2.70
C LEU A 225 4.63 14.42 3.82
N GLY A 226 5.80 13.92 3.47
CA GLY A 226 6.74 13.28 4.40
C GLY A 226 6.31 11.90 4.85
N THR A 227 7.01 11.36 5.85
CA THR A 227 6.79 9.99 6.36
C THR A 227 6.04 9.93 7.70
N LYS A 228 5.78 11.10 8.31
CA LYS A 228 5.10 11.17 9.61
C LYS A 228 3.59 10.98 9.44
N SER A 229 3.00 10.14 10.28
CA SER A 229 1.54 10.02 10.32
C SER A 229 0.88 11.33 10.73
N MET A 230 -0.22 11.68 10.05
CA MET A 230 -0.98 12.90 10.28
C MET A 230 -2.47 12.59 10.42
N ASN A 231 -3.19 13.43 11.13
CA ASN A 231 -4.64 13.34 11.22
C ASN A 231 -5.26 14.13 10.05
N LEU A 232 -5.67 13.44 9.01
CA LEU A 232 -6.27 14.06 7.83
C LEU A 232 -7.52 14.89 8.16
N ASN A 233 -8.28 14.50 9.19
CA ASN A 233 -9.48 15.22 9.62
C ASN A 233 -9.18 16.59 10.25
N GLU A 234 -7.93 16.90 10.54
CA GLU A 234 -7.50 18.21 11.03
C GLU A 234 -6.99 19.12 9.91
N ILE A 235 -6.82 18.58 8.70
CA ILE A 235 -6.31 19.31 7.53
C ILE A 235 -7.49 19.86 6.73
N SER A 236 -7.65 21.19 6.72
CA SER A 236 -8.74 21.87 6.00
C SER A 236 -8.74 21.56 4.51
N LEU A 237 -7.57 21.54 3.85
CA LEU A 237 -7.44 21.20 2.43
C LEU A 237 -7.96 19.78 2.12
N TYR A 238 -7.77 18.81 3.04
CA TYR A 238 -8.31 17.47 2.88
C TYR A 238 -9.85 17.46 3.08
N LYS A 239 -10.35 18.14 4.10
CA LYS A 239 -11.81 18.25 4.34
C LYS A 239 -12.56 18.94 3.21
N GLU A 240 -11.90 19.89 2.56
CA GLU A 240 -12.45 20.63 1.42
C GLU A 240 -12.27 19.88 0.08
N GLY A 241 -11.64 18.70 0.10
CA GLY A 241 -11.38 17.91 -1.10
C GLY A 241 -10.34 18.52 -2.05
N LYS A 242 -9.53 19.47 -1.58
CA LYS A 242 -8.45 20.11 -2.36
C LYS A 242 -7.16 19.33 -2.39
N ILE A 243 -7.03 18.35 -1.48
CA ILE A 243 -5.97 17.36 -1.48
C ILE A 243 -6.58 15.98 -1.35
N GLU A 244 -6.10 15.05 -2.17
CA GLU A 244 -6.43 13.64 -2.11
C GLU A 244 -5.17 12.83 -1.82
N ILE A 245 -5.24 11.88 -0.88
CA ILE A 245 -4.13 10.99 -0.59
C ILE A 245 -4.09 9.90 -1.65
N GLN A 246 -3.01 9.87 -2.40
CA GLN A 246 -2.80 8.91 -3.48
C GLN A 246 -1.29 8.70 -3.68
N ASP A 247 -0.85 7.44 -3.65
CA ASP A 247 0.56 7.12 -3.89
C ASP A 247 1.02 7.60 -5.28
N LEU A 248 2.29 8.00 -5.38
CA LEU A 248 2.84 8.58 -6.60
C LEU A 248 2.78 7.59 -7.78
N ALA A 249 3.04 6.30 -7.57
CA ALA A 249 2.91 5.29 -8.63
C ALA A 249 1.46 5.11 -9.07
N SER A 250 0.50 5.21 -8.14
CA SER A 250 -0.92 5.24 -8.50
C SER A 250 -1.26 6.46 -9.34
N GLN A 251 -0.60 7.61 -9.10
CA GLN A 251 -0.78 8.82 -9.90
C GLN A 251 -0.24 8.66 -11.33
N VAL A 252 0.81 7.84 -11.54
CA VAL A 252 1.33 7.49 -12.88
C VAL A 252 0.21 6.95 -13.78
N ILE A 253 -0.68 6.12 -13.23
CA ILE A 253 -1.77 5.51 -14.01
C ILE A 253 -2.69 6.57 -14.61
N GLY A 254 -3.12 7.55 -13.81
CA GLY A 254 -3.96 8.65 -14.29
C GLY A 254 -3.26 9.53 -15.33
N GLN A 255 -1.95 9.77 -15.15
CA GLN A 255 -1.14 10.53 -16.13
C GLN A 255 -1.05 9.79 -17.48
N ILE A 256 -0.93 8.46 -17.46
CA ILE A 256 -0.90 7.65 -18.68
C ILE A 256 -2.28 7.56 -19.34
N CYS A 257 -3.36 7.58 -18.59
CA CYS A 257 -4.70 7.72 -19.15
C CYS A 257 -4.81 8.99 -19.98
N ALA A 258 -4.21 10.11 -19.53
CA ALA A 258 -4.19 11.40 -20.18
C ALA A 258 -5.58 11.82 -20.72
N PRO A 259 -6.61 11.92 -19.86
CA PRO A 259 -7.98 12.17 -20.30
C PRO A 259 -8.14 13.62 -20.79
N GLU A 260 -8.80 13.78 -21.93
CA GLU A 260 -9.18 15.09 -22.47
C GLU A 260 -10.50 15.60 -21.87
N PRO A 261 -10.72 16.92 -21.75
CA PRO A 261 -11.91 17.51 -21.12
C PRO A 261 -13.24 17.11 -21.74
N TRP A 262 -13.26 16.73 -23.01
CA TRP A 262 -14.47 16.36 -23.77
C TRP A 262 -14.75 14.86 -23.78
N GLN A 263 -13.81 14.01 -23.29
CA GLN A 263 -13.90 12.56 -23.37
C GLN A 263 -14.84 11.97 -22.32
N HIS A 264 -15.43 10.83 -22.68
CA HIS A 264 -16.16 9.95 -21.76
C HIS A 264 -15.27 8.78 -21.36
N TRP A 265 -15.03 8.65 -20.06
CA TRP A 265 -14.19 7.60 -19.49
C TRP A 265 -15.01 6.64 -18.64
N TRP A 266 -14.60 5.39 -18.63
CA TRP A 266 -15.09 4.39 -17.69
C TRP A 266 -13.95 3.85 -16.83
N ASP A 267 -14.08 3.99 -15.51
CA ASP A 267 -13.22 3.36 -14.52
C ASP A 267 -13.91 2.07 -14.05
N ALA A 268 -13.50 0.93 -14.63
CA ALA A 268 -14.19 -0.34 -14.49
C ALA A 268 -13.97 -1.02 -13.12
N CYS A 269 -12.91 -0.66 -12.39
CA CYS A 269 -12.57 -1.22 -11.08
C CYS A 269 -12.17 -0.08 -10.11
N SER A 270 -13.06 0.89 -9.92
CA SER A 270 -12.75 2.18 -9.32
C SER A 270 -12.37 2.13 -7.84
N GLY A 271 -12.73 1.06 -7.13
CA GLY A 271 -12.57 1.04 -5.68
C GLY A 271 -13.28 2.24 -5.04
N ALA A 272 -12.60 2.91 -4.12
CA ALA A 272 -13.07 4.13 -3.49
C ALA A 272 -12.76 5.41 -4.30
N GLY A 273 -12.40 5.29 -5.59
CA GLY A 273 -12.36 6.39 -6.54
C GLY A 273 -11.06 7.19 -6.62
N GLY A 274 -9.95 6.71 -6.10
CA GLY A 274 -8.67 7.45 -6.15
C GLY A 274 -8.28 7.86 -7.58
N LYS A 275 -8.34 6.91 -8.52
CA LYS A 275 -8.04 7.16 -9.94
C LYS A 275 -9.19 7.90 -10.66
N THR A 276 -10.45 7.59 -10.37
CA THR A 276 -11.60 8.35 -10.87
C THR A 276 -11.48 9.85 -10.60
N LEU A 277 -11.18 10.21 -9.35
CA LEU A 277 -11.00 11.62 -8.94
C LEU A 277 -9.79 12.24 -9.63
N GLN A 278 -8.72 11.48 -9.84
CA GLN A 278 -7.57 11.96 -10.60
C GLN A 278 -7.91 12.24 -12.05
N LEU A 279 -8.60 11.31 -12.74
CA LEU A 279 -9.03 11.54 -14.13
C LEU A 279 -9.88 12.81 -14.22
N ARG A 280 -10.85 12.99 -13.32
CA ARG A 280 -11.68 14.20 -13.32
C ARG A 280 -10.87 15.46 -13.06
N SER A 281 -9.93 15.43 -12.13
CA SER A 281 -9.02 16.57 -11.87
C SER A 281 -8.17 16.91 -13.09
N LEU A 282 -7.62 15.91 -13.78
CA LEU A 282 -6.84 16.12 -15.01
C LEU A 282 -7.69 16.74 -16.13
N MET A 283 -8.92 16.24 -16.33
CA MET A 283 -9.87 16.82 -17.29
C MET A 283 -10.18 18.28 -16.97
N GLN A 284 -10.40 18.63 -15.70
CA GLN A 284 -10.63 20.02 -15.28
C GLN A 284 -9.41 20.90 -15.52
N THR A 285 -8.21 20.41 -15.21
CA THR A 285 -6.97 21.17 -15.40
C THR A 285 -6.67 21.44 -16.89
N ALA A 286 -7.01 20.49 -17.76
CA ALA A 286 -6.83 20.61 -19.21
C ALA A 286 -7.94 21.44 -19.90
N ALA A 287 -9.03 21.74 -19.19
CA ALA A 287 -10.17 22.45 -19.76
C ALA A 287 -9.85 23.93 -20.06
N THR A 288 -10.27 24.40 -21.22
CA THR A 288 -10.14 25.80 -21.67
C THR A 288 -11.45 26.27 -22.29
N LYS A 289 -11.53 27.56 -22.66
CA LYS A 289 -12.68 28.07 -23.40
C LYS A 289 -12.87 27.39 -24.77
N GLN A 290 -11.78 27.00 -25.43
CA GLN A 290 -11.77 26.29 -26.70
C GLN A 290 -11.99 24.80 -26.55
N ASN A 291 -11.65 24.25 -25.41
CA ASN A 291 -11.79 22.82 -25.04
C ASN A 291 -12.51 22.70 -23.69
N PRO A 292 -13.85 22.90 -23.66
CA PRO A 292 -14.60 22.96 -22.41
C PRO A 292 -14.75 21.58 -21.78
N LEU A 293 -14.93 21.55 -20.45
CA LEU A 293 -15.17 20.35 -19.68
C LEU A 293 -16.61 19.85 -19.88
N VAL A 294 -16.83 19.06 -20.92
CA VAL A 294 -18.14 18.44 -21.23
C VAL A 294 -18.15 16.93 -21.08
N GLY A 295 -16.97 16.33 -20.93
CA GLY A 295 -16.79 14.90 -20.72
C GLY A 295 -17.24 14.45 -19.33
N SER A 296 -17.40 13.13 -19.18
CA SER A 296 -17.85 12.50 -17.94
C SER A 296 -17.08 11.23 -17.64
N ILE A 297 -17.20 10.75 -16.41
CA ILE A 297 -16.63 9.49 -15.97
C ILE A 297 -17.74 8.63 -15.39
N ILE A 298 -17.81 7.36 -15.80
CA ILE A 298 -18.58 6.35 -15.13
C ILE A 298 -17.62 5.51 -14.29
N SER A 299 -18.00 5.18 -13.06
CA SER A 299 -17.18 4.38 -12.14
C SER A 299 -17.93 3.14 -11.70
N SER A 300 -17.27 2.00 -11.77
CA SER A 300 -17.82 0.70 -11.42
C SER A 300 -16.92 -0.05 -10.43
N ASP A 301 -17.54 -0.72 -9.49
CA ASP A 301 -16.92 -1.69 -8.60
C ASP A 301 -17.97 -2.71 -8.17
N ILE A 302 -17.55 -3.92 -7.81
CA ILE A 302 -18.45 -4.94 -7.27
C ILE A 302 -18.89 -4.60 -5.84
N ARG A 303 -18.05 -3.88 -5.09
CA ARG A 303 -18.25 -3.52 -3.69
C ARG A 303 -19.06 -2.22 -3.58
N ALA A 304 -20.32 -2.32 -3.15
CA ALA A 304 -21.19 -1.16 -2.99
C ALA A 304 -20.61 -0.08 -2.06
N HIS A 305 -20.02 -0.49 -0.92
CA HIS A 305 -19.44 0.45 0.05
C HIS A 305 -18.27 1.26 -0.52
N ALA A 306 -17.51 0.69 -1.46
CA ALA A 306 -16.43 1.41 -2.14
C ALA A 306 -16.99 2.53 -3.04
N LEU A 307 -18.08 2.27 -3.76
CA LEU A 307 -18.77 3.26 -4.58
C LEU A 307 -19.45 4.36 -3.75
N GLU A 308 -19.97 4.02 -2.58
CA GLU A 308 -20.49 5.01 -1.63
C GLU A 308 -19.39 5.95 -1.14
N GLU A 309 -18.21 5.41 -0.84
CA GLU A 309 -17.05 6.20 -0.43
C GLU A 309 -16.55 7.08 -1.59
N LEU A 310 -16.51 6.55 -2.83
CA LEU A 310 -16.22 7.34 -4.02
C LEU A 310 -17.16 8.53 -4.15
N SER A 311 -18.47 8.31 -3.97
CA SER A 311 -19.48 9.38 -4.07
C SER A 311 -19.24 10.47 -3.03
N LYS A 312 -18.93 10.11 -1.78
CA LYS A 312 -18.60 11.07 -0.72
C LYS A 312 -17.35 11.87 -1.05
N ARG A 313 -16.31 11.21 -1.57
CA ARG A 313 -15.06 11.86 -1.97
C ARG A 313 -15.25 12.81 -3.16
N ALA A 314 -16.02 12.41 -4.17
CA ALA A 314 -16.37 13.26 -5.31
C ALA A 314 -17.16 14.49 -4.86
N GLN A 315 -18.14 14.32 -3.97
CA GLN A 315 -18.91 15.42 -3.40
C GLN A 315 -18.01 16.37 -2.57
N ARG A 316 -17.11 15.82 -1.75
CA ARG A 316 -16.13 16.61 -0.99
C ARG A 316 -15.22 17.43 -1.91
N ALA A 317 -14.78 16.85 -3.02
CA ALA A 317 -13.98 17.53 -4.04
C ALA A 317 -14.79 18.49 -4.93
N ARG A 318 -16.12 18.50 -4.78
CA ARG A 318 -17.05 19.26 -5.64
C ARG A 318 -16.88 18.93 -7.12
N PHE A 319 -16.63 17.65 -7.42
CA PHE A 319 -16.52 17.13 -8.77
C PHE A 319 -17.90 16.72 -9.27
N ASP A 320 -18.32 17.32 -10.37
CA ASP A 320 -19.45 16.91 -11.19
C ASP A 320 -19.01 15.92 -12.28
N GLY A 321 -19.95 15.43 -13.09
CA GLY A 321 -19.66 14.56 -14.22
C GLY A 321 -19.10 13.18 -13.85
N ILE A 322 -19.21 12.75 -12.59
CA ILE A 322 -18.88 11.40 -12.13
C ILE A 322 -20.19 10.67 -11.82
N ASN A 323 -20.43 9.55 -12.51
CA ASN A 323 -21.60 8.71 -12.35
C ASN A 323 -21.20 7.30 -11.92
N ILE A 324 -22.12 6.57 -11.30
CA ILE A 324 -21.87 5.22 -10.79
C ILE A 324 -22.72 4.20 -11.56
N ALA A 325 -22.06 3.12 -12.05
CA ALA A 325 -22.71 1.97 -12.63
C ALA A 325 -22.10 0.70 -12.02
N ARG A 326 -22.75 0.15 -10.99
CA ARG A 326 -22.22 -0.99 -10.22
C ARG A 326 -22.21 -2.28 -11.05
N TRP A 327 -21.11 -3.04 -10.98
CA TRP A 327 -21.09 -4.44 -11.40
C TRP A 327 -22.04 -5.27 -10.53
N ARG A 328 -22.97 -6.01 -11.19
CA ARG A 328 -23.94 -6.88 -10.51
C ARG A 328 -23.92 -8.30 -11.02
N SER A 329 -23.32 -8.50 -12.17
CA SER A 329 -23.22 -9.80 -12.87
C SER A 329 -22.06 -9.74 -13.87
N ASP A 330 -21.93 -10.75 -14.69
CA ASP A 330 -20.96 -10.80 -15.81
C ASP A 330 -21.33 -9.88 -16.98
N ALA A 331 -22.55 -9.34 -17.00
CA ALA A 331 -22.97 -8.35 -18.00
C ALA A 331 -22.30 -7.00 -17.74
N LEU A 332 -21.94 -6.30 -18.82
CA LEU A 332 -21.42 -4.93 -18.73
C LEU A 332 -22.42 -4.02 -18.01
N PRO A 333 -21.96 -3.24 -17.02
CA PRO A 333 -22.81 -2.26 -16.36
C PRO A 333 -22.97 -0.97 -17.16
N VAL A 334 -22.35 -0.87 -18.32
CA VAL A 334 -22.28 0.30 -19.21
C VAL A 334 -22.48 -0.11 -20.66
N ASP A 335 -22.72 0.88 -21.53
CA ASP A 335 -22.93 0.65 -22.95
C ASP A 335 -21.63 0.22 -23.66
N ALA A 336 -21.75 -0.71 -24.59
CA ALA A 336 -20.65 -1.13 -25.46
C ALA A 336 -20.32 -0.04 -26.49
N ASN A 337 -19.04 0.01 -26.93
CA ASN A 337 -18.55 0.95 -27.96
C ASN A 337 -18.83 2.43 -27.67
N HIS A 338 -18.84 2.82 -26.40
CA HIS A 338 -19.28 4.15 -25.97
C HIS A 338 -18.13 5.06 -25.52
N PHE A 339 -17.11 4.51 -24.85
CA PHE A 339 -16.11 5.31 -24.13
C PHE A 339 -14.87 5.63 -24.97
N ASP A 340 -14.39 6.87 -24.84
CA ASP A 340 -13.11 7.33 -25.37
C ASP A 340 -11.94 6.67 -24.65
N GLY A 341 -12.11 6.38 -23.38
CA GLY A 341 -11.14 5.66 -22.56
C GLY A 341 -11.79 4.76 -21.54
N VAL A 342 -11.18 3.62 -21.32
CA VAL A 342 -11.55 2.65 -20.27
C VAL A 342 -10.31 2.35 -19.42
N LEU A 343 -10.43 2.53 -18.12
CA LEU A 343 -9.41 2.16 -17.15
C LEU A 343 -9.82 0.87 -16.42
N VAL A 344 -8.95 -0.11 -16.44
CA VAL A 344 -9.08 -1.37 -15.70
C VAL A 344 -7.94 -1.46 -14.69
N ASP A 345 -8.12 -0.86 -13.50
CA ASP A 345 -7.23 -1.04 -12.35
C ASP A 345 -7.63 -2.33 -11.63
N ALA A 346 -7.11 -3.45 -12.13
CA ALA A 346 -7.63 -4.77 -11.82
C ALA A 346 -7.33 -5.22 -10.38
N PRO A 347 -8.22 -6.01 -9.74
CA PRO A 347 -7.91 -6.67 -8.48
C PRO A 347 -6.71 -7.59 -8.66
N CYS A 348 -5.70 -7.47 -7.79
CA CYS A 348 -4.43 -8.16 -7.92
C CYS A 348 -3.88 -8.61 -6.56
N SER A 349 -2.71 -9.26 -6.56
CA SER A 349 -2.00 -9.70 -5.35
C SER A 349 -1.44 -8.55 -4.50
N CYS A 350 -1.39 -7.33 -5.04
CA CYS A 350 -0.90 -6.12 -4.36
C CYS A 350 0.57 -6.20 -3.90
N THR A 351 1.40 -7.04 -4.51
CA THR A 351 2.82 -7.21 -4.12
C THR A 351 3.62 -5.91 -4.18
N GLY A 352 3.23 -4.96 -5.02
CA GLY A 352 3.85 -3.64 -5.10
C GLY A 352 3.57 -2.72 -3.91
N THR A 353 2.57 -3.02 -3.07
CA THR A 353 2.16 -2.18 -1.93
C THR A 353 2.65 -2.69 -0.58
N TRP A 354 3.45 -3.75 -0.55
CA TRP A 354 3.95 -4.36 0.69
C TRP A 354 4.83 -3.44 1.53
N ARG A 355 5.34 -2.40 0.95
CA ARG A 355 6.04 -1.33 1.65
C ARG A 355 5.15 -0.65 2.69
N ARG A 356 3.89 -0.38 2.34
CA ARG A 356 2.86 0.17 3.24
C ARG A 356 2.19 -0.88 4.11
N ASN A 357 1.99 -2.07 3.55
CA ASN A 357 1.26 -3.18 4.16
C ASN A 357 2.20 -4.37 4.33
N PRO A 358 3.21 -4.29 5.24
CA PRO A 358 4.24 -5.33 5.37
C PRO A 358 3.70 -6.67 5.88
N ASP A 359 2.52 -6.67 6.51
CA ASP A 359 1.79 -7.87 6.90
C ASP A 359 1.37 -8.70 5.69
N MET A 360 0.90 -8.06 4.62
CA MET A 360 0.37 -8.74 3.44
C MET A 360 1.38 -9.71 2.80
N ARG A 361 2.68 -9.39 2.84
CA ARG A 361 3.72 -10.28 2.30
C ARG A 361 3.80 -11.63 3.00
N TRP A 362 3.29 -11.74 4.23
CA TRP A 362 3.30 -12.95 5.05
C TRP A 362 1.94 -13.63 5.13
N LEU A 363 0.88 -12.96 4.67
CA LEU A 363 -0.49 -13.49 4.63
C LEU A 363 -0.79 -14.18 3.30
N ASP A 364 -0.13 -13.76 2.23
CA ASP A 364 -0.31 -14.26 0.87
C ASP A 364 0.60 -15.47 0.57
N SER A 365 0.31 -16.13 -0.54
CA SER A 365 1.06 -17.25 -1.10
C SER A 365 1.21 -17.09 -2.61
N LEU A 366 1.94 -17.99 -3.25
CA LEU A 366 2.07 -18.05 -4.71
C LEU A 366 0.71 -18.07 -5.41
N ASP A 367 -0.27 -18.80 -4.85
CA ASP A 367 -1.62 -18.93 -5.41
C ASP A 367 -2.34 -17.57 -5.47
N ALA A 368 -2.05 -16.64 -4.55
CA ALA A 368 -2.62 -15.29 -4.59
C ALA A 368 -2.26 -14.52 -5.87
N VAL A 369 -1.15 -14.86 -6.51
CA VAL A 369 -0.72 -14.29 -7.80
C VAL A 369 -1.33 -15.05 -8.97
N THR A 370 -1.19 -16.38 -8.98
CA THR A 370 -1.61 -17.22 -10.12
C THR A 370 -3.11 -17.24 -10.33
N ASP A 371 -3.90 -17.26 -9.25
CA ASP A 371 -5.36 -17.29 -9.32
C ASP A 371 -5.97 -15.97 -9.83
N LYS A 372 -5.25 -14.87 -9.69
CA LYS A 372 -5.72 -13.55 -10.14
C LYS A 372 -5.62 -13.34 -11.65
N ALA A 373 -4.65 -13.95 -12.32
CA ALA A 373 -4.39 -13.72 -13.74
C ALA A 373 -5.60 -14.04 -14.63
N ALA A 374 -6.30 -15.16 -14.38
CA ALA A 374 -7.50 -15.53 -15.12
C ALA A 374 -8.65 -14.53 -14.92
N LEU A 375 -8.87 -14.07 -13.68
CA LEU A 375 -9.87 -13.05 -13.37
C LEU A 375 -9.55 -11.72 -14.03
N GLN A 376 -8.28 -11.32 -14.01
CA GLN A 376 -7.80 -10.07 -14.61
C GLN A 376 -8.01 -10.07 -16.12
N LEU A 377 -7.69 -11.17 -16.80
CA LEU A 377 -7.92 -11.33 -18.23
C LEU A 377 -9.42 -11.27 -18.58
N ASP A 378 -10.27 -11.91 -17.79
CA ASP A 378 -11.71 -11.87 -17.97
C ASP A 378 -12.29 -10.45 -17.80
N ILE A 379 -11.90 -9.74 -16.73
CA ILE A 379 -12.32 -8.35 -16.50
C ILE A 379 -11.85 -7.45 -17.65
N LEU A 380 -10.59 -7.58 -18.07
CA LEU A 380 -10.02 -6.80 -19.17
C LEU A 380 -10.76 -7.06 -20.48
N SER A 381 -11.02 -8.33 -20.82
CA SER A 381 -11.74 -8.73 -22.04
C SER A 381 -13.19 -8.25 -22.04
N ARG A 382 -13.88 -8.32 -20.92
CA ARG A 382 -15.24 -7.77 -20.80
C ARG A 382 -15.25 -6.26 -20.92
N SER A 383 -14.34 -5.57 -20.23
CA SER A 383 -14.27 -4.12 -20.22
C SER A 383 -13.87 -3.54 -21.58
N SER A 384 -13.07 -4.25 -22.37
CA SER A 384 -12.65 -3.81 -23.70
C SER A 384 -13.81 -3.57 -24.65
N LYS A 385 -14.95 -4.25 -24.45
CA LYS A 385 -16.18 -4.08 -25.29
C LYS A 385 -16.78 -2.68 -25.16
N ALA A 386 -16.51 -1.96 -24.08
CA ALA A 386 -17.01 -0.61 -23.86
C ALA A 386 -16.18 0.46 -24.60
N VAL A 387 -14.97 0.14 -25.03
CA VAL A 387 -14.07 1.06 -25.75
C VAL A 387 -14.59 1.27 -27.16
N LYS A 388 -14.78 2.52 -27.59
CA LYS A 388 -15.13 2.83 -28.98
C LYS A 388 -13.93 2.66 -29.92
N GLN A 389 -14.17 2.62 -31.23
CA GLN A 389 -13.09 2.63 -32.23
C GLN A 389 -12.21 3.87 -32.05
N GLY A 390 -10.89 3.69 -32.10
CA GLY A 390 -9.91 4.72 -31.81
C GLY A 390 -9.77 5.09 -30.33
N GLY A 391 -10.56 4.48 -29.44
CA GLY A 391 -10.50 4.72 -27.99
C GLY A 391 -9.34 4.01 -27.30
N SER A 392 -9.03 4.46 -26.09
CA SER A 392 -7.95 3.92 -25.24
C SER A 392 -8.46 2.90 -24.24
N LEU A 393 -7.69 1.83 -24.04
CA LEU A 393 -7.86 0.86 -22.96
C LEU A 393 -6.60 0.87 -22.13
N VAL A 394 -6.72 1.19 -20.83
CA VAL A 394 -5.59 1.22 -19.89
C VAL A 394 -5.77 0.10 -18.87
N TYR A 395 -4.82 -0.81 -18.82
CA TYR A 395 -4.76 -1.88 -17.82
C TYR A 395 -3.71 -1.54 -16.77
N ALA A 396 -4.06 -1.70 -15.52
CA ALA A 396 -3.15 -1.43 -14.40
C ALA A 396 -3.34 -2.42 -13.27
N THR A 397 -2.27 -2.64 -12.51
CA THR A 397 -2.26 -3.39 -11.23
C THR A 397 -1.29 -2.75 -10.25
N CYS A 398 -1.43 -3.05 -8.97
CA CYS A 398 -0.39 -2.80 -7.97
C CYS A 398 0.43 -4.07 -7.67
N SER A 399 0.55 -4.98 -8.63
CA SER A 399 1.42 -6.15 -8.60
C SER A 399 2.74 -5.90 -9.30
N LEU A 400 3.82 -6.54 -8.81
CA LEU A 400 5.14 -6.58 -9.45
C LEU A 400 5.35 -7.89 -10.24
N SER A 401 4.33 -8.73 -10.35
CA SER A 401 4.44 -10.02 -11.01
C SER A 401 4.07 -9.94 -12.49
N PRO A 402 4.96 -10.34 -13.41
CA PRO A 402 4.63 -10.48 -14.82
C PRO A 402 3.43 -11.39 -15.11
N VAL A 403 3.14 -12.33 -14.20
CA VAL A 403 1.98 -13.24 -14.31
C VAL A 403 0.66 -12.47 -14.31
N GLU A 404 0.57 -11.42 -13.50
CA GLU A 404 -0.60 -10.54 -13.40
C GLU A 404 -0.53 -9.33 -14.36
N ASN A 405 0.63 -9.07 -14.94
CA ASN A 405 0.95 -7.87 -15.69
C ASN A 405 1.13 -8.18 -17.19
N GLU A 406 2.37 -8.33 -17.65
CA GLU A 406 2.70 -8.51 -19.06
C GLU A 406 2.02 -9.74 -19.67
N GLN A 407 1.92 -10.85 -18.93
CA GLN A 407 1.28 -12.08 -19.43
C GLN A 407 -0.23 -11.90 -19.65
N VAL A 408 -0.90 -11.15 -18.77
CA VAL A 408 -2.34 -10.82 -18.95
C VAL A 408 -2.52 -9.94 -20.18
N VAL A 409 -1.69 -8.91 -20.37
CA VAL A 409 -1.76 -8.03 -21.54
C VAL A 409 -1.47 -8.80 -22.83
N CYS A 410 -0.43 -9.65 -22.86
CA CYS A 410 -0.11 -10.46 -24.02
C CYS A 410 -1.24 -11.44 -24.37
N ALA A 411 -1.82 -12.11 -23.38
CA ALA A 411 -2.96 -13.03 -23.60
C ALA A 411 -4.19 -12.27 -24.11
N PHE A 412 -4.45 -11.08 -23.58
CA PHE A 412 -5.52 -10.20 -24.06
C PHE A 412 -5.32 -9.82 -25.54
N LEU A 413 -4.14 -9.35 -25.93
CA LEU A 413 -3.85 -8.93 -27.31
C LEU A 413 -3.93 -10.09 -28.30
N GLN A 414 -3.62 -11.33 -27.88
CA GLN A 414 -3.81 -12.52 -28.72
C GLN A 414 -5.29 -12.81 -28.99
N GLN A 415 -6.17 -12.57 -28.01
CA GLN A 415 -7.61 -12.78 -28.12
C GLN A 415 -8.34 -11.61 -28.79
N HIS A 416 -7.76 -10.43 -28.75
CA HIS A 416 -8.34 -9.16 -29.20
C HIS A 416 -7.42 -8.42 -30.19
N PRO A 417 -7.26 -8.95 -31.43
CA PRO A 417 -6.36 -8.38 -32.43
C PRO A 417 -6.73 -6.97 -32.91
N GLU A 418 -7.94 -6.51 -32.56
CA GLU A 418 -8.40 -5.15 -32.77
C GLU A 418 -7.73 -4.12 -31.83
N PHE A 419 -6.98 -4.55 -30.83
CA PHE A 419 -6.19 -3.68 -29.96
C PHE A 419 -4.70 -3.76 -30.28
N SER A 420 -3.98 -2.69 -30.02
CA SER A 420 -2.51 -2.63 -30.09
C SER A 420 -1.95 -1.78 -28.96
N LEU A 421 -0.74 -2.10 -28.49
CA LEU A 421 -0.02 -1.32 -27.49
C LEU A 421 0.28 0.09 -28.01
N VAL A 422 0.23 1.05 -27.11
CA VAL A 422 0.65 2.43 -27.33
C VAL A 422 1.89 2.68 -26.46
N PRO A 423 3.01 3.13 -27.06
CA PRO A 423 4.22 3.41 -26.29
C PRO A 423 3.97 4.42 -25.16
N ILE A 424 4.54 4.13 -24.01
CA ILE A 424 4.47 4.94 -22.78
C ILE A 424 5.86 5.51 -22.51
N ARG A 425 5.92 6.79 -22.17
CA ARG A 425 7.14 7.37 -21.63
C ARG A 425 7.15 7.19 -20.11
N HIS A 426 8.18 6.50 -19.60
CA HIS A 426 8.37 6.30 -18.17
C HIS A 426 8.52 7.67 -17.47
N PRO A 427 7.65 8.04 -16.51
CA PRO A 427 7.62 9.41 -15.98
C PRO A 427 8.85 9.76 -15.12
N PHE A 428 9.56 8.75 -14.60
CA PHE A 428 10.71 8.95 -13.71
C PHE A 428 12.05 8.83 -14.44
N THR A 429 12.16 7.94 -15.42
CA THR A 429 13.42 7.72 -16.18
C THR A 429 13.42 8.39 -17.54
N GLY A 430 12.25 8.67 -18.11
CA GLY A 430 12.08 9.23 -19.45
C GLY A 430 12.19 8.21 -20.59
N GLU A 431 12.43 6.94 -20.28
CA GLU A 431 12.54 5.86 -21.27
C GLU A 431 11.19 5.54 -21.93
N GLN A 432 11.25 5.09 -23.19
CA GLN A 432 10.07 4.60 -23.91
C GLN A 432 9.89 3.10 -23.66
N THR A 433 8.66 2.70 -23.33
CA THR A 433 8.29 1.30 -23.15
C THR A 433 6.88 1.05 -23.65
N GLU A 434 6.55 -0.18 -24.00
CA GLU A 434 5.19 -0.59 -24.37
C GLU A 434 4.36 -0.98 -23.14
N MET A 435 5.02 -1.52 -22.11
CA MET A 435 4.43 -1.90 -20.83
C MET A 435 5.36 -1.39 -19.72
N LEU A 436 4.79 -0.72 -18.74
CA LEU A 436 5.55 -0.03 -17.72
C LEU A 436 5.35 -0.67 -16.34
N THR A 437 6.42 -1.15 -15.73
CA THR A 437 6.49 -1.43 -14.30
C THR A 437 7.18 -0.27 -13.59
N VAL A 438 6.50 0.36 -12.65
CA VAL A 438 7.08 1.33 -11.72
C VAL A 438 7.60 0.58 -10.51
N TRP A 439 8.89 0.67 -10.25
CA TRP A 439 9.52 0.02 -9.12
C TRP A 439 9.54 0.92 -7.88
N PRO A 440 9.37 0.38 -6.66
CA PRO A 440 9.33 1.18 -5.43
C PRO A 440 10.57 2.05 -5.17
N PHE A 441 11.72 1.67 -5.70
CA PHE A 441 12.98 2.39 -5.53
C PHE A 441 13.20 3.55 -6.52
N GLU A 442 12.41 3.67 -7.59
CA GLU A 442 12.64 4.67 -8.65
C GLU A 442 12.28 6.09 -8.22
N ALA A 443 11.19 6.26 -7.47
CA ALA A 443 10.72 7.56 -7.02
C ALA A 443 10.19 7.55 -5.59
N ASN A 444 10.67 6.64 -4.75
CA ASN A 444 10.26 6.46 -3.36
C ASN A 444 8.72 6.29 -3.23
N THR A 445 8.17 5.37 -3.96
CA THR A 445 6.74 5.12 -4.14
C THR A 445 6.38 3.65 -3.93
N ASP A 446 5.13 3.26 -4.16
CA ASP A 446 4.73 1.85 -4.30
C ASP A 446 5.15 1.28 -5.66
N GLY A 447 4.98 -0.03 -5.82
CA GLY A 447 5.09 -0.67 -7.12
C GLY A 447 3.76 -0.71 -7.86
N MET A 448 3.78 -0.41 -9.16
CA MET A 448 2.60 -0.43 -10.03
C MET A 448 2.99 -0.91 -11.42
N PHE A 449 2.03 -1.47 -12.12
CA PHE A 449 2.14 -1.79 -13.54
C PHE A 449 1.07 -1.07 -14.33
N VAL A 450 1.40 -0.66 -15.56
CA VAL A 450 0.44 -0.09 -16.50
C VAL A 450 0.80 -0.41 -17.94
N ALA A 451 -0.21 -0.73 -18.74
CA ALA A 451 -0.14 -0.82 -20.19
C ALA A 451 -1.27 -0.01 -20.81
N ARG A 452 -0.96 0.76 -21.84
CA ARG A 452 -1.97 1.49 -22.63
C ARG A 452 -2.12 0.82 -23.97
N MET A 453 -3.36 0.56 -24.34
CA MET A 453 -3.73 -0.03 -25.62
C MET A 453 -4.71 0.89 -26.33
N GLN A 454 -4.75 0.83 -27.65
CA GLN A 454 -5.71 1.55 -28.48
C GLN A 454 -6.48 0.57 -29.33
N ARG A 455 -7.80 0.75 -29.39
CA ARG A 455 -8.65 0.03 -30.33
C ARG A 455 -8.46 0.60 -31.73
N LYS A 456 -8.15 -0.26 -32.68
CA LYS A 456 -7.99 0.12 -34.10
C LYS A 456 -9.29 0.74 -34.64
N GLN A 457 -9.14 1.60 -35.65
CA GLN A 457 -10.28 2.22 -36.33
C GLN A 457 -11.07 1.24 -37.19
#